data_c53893cdc1635d779f423b210228bab0
#
_entry.id   c53893cdc1635d779f423b210228bab0
#
_cell.length_a   1.000
_cell.length_b   1.000
_cell.length_c   1.000
_cell.angle_alpha   90.00
_cell.angle_beta   90.00
_cell.angle_gamma   90.00
#
_symmetry.space_group_name_H-M   'P 1'
#
loop_
_entity.id
_entity.type
_entity.pdbx_description
1 polymer ?
#
loop_
_entity_poly.entity_id
_entity_poly.type
_entity_poly.pdbx_seq_one_letter_code
_entity_poly.pdbx_strand_id
1 'polypeptide(L)' 'MGFFEDNYQHNSSNDSHIKWEYKEIIISTINDNTNELNALGEQGWEMCGYDARYGVAVFKRIKR' A
#
# COMPACT_ATOMS: atom_id res chain seq x y z
N MET A 1 9.84 19.43 12.63
CA MET A 1 9.64 19.03 12.02
C MET A 1 9.53 18.92 11.70
N GLY A 2 9.56 19.05 11.57
CA GLY A 2 9.38 18.62 10.79
C GLY A 2 9.27 18.46 10.52
N PHE A 3 9.55 18.39 10.36
CA PHE A 3 9.43 18.10 9.54
C PHE A 3 9.12 17.89 9.04
N PHE A 4 9.05 17.88 9.17
CA PHE A 4 8.69 17.77 8.22
C PHE A 4 8.29 18.48 7.82
N GLU A 5 8.47 18.88 7.94
CA GLU A 5 8.12 19.36 7.12
C GLU A 5 8.04 19.85 6.49
N ASP A 6 8.37 20.10 6.56
CA ASP A 6 8.38 20.36 5.55
C ASP A 6 8.42 20.60 4.90
N ASN A 7 8.74 20.61 4.81
CA ASN A 7 8.81 20.55 3.79
C ASN A 7 8.58 20.54 3.24
N TYR A 8 8.62 20.54 3.20
CA TYR A 8 8.27 20.40 2.26
C TYR A 8 7.80 20.88 1.56
N GLN A 9 8.01 21.30 1.27
CA GLN A 9 7.66 21.57 0.26
C GLN A 9 7.48 21.93 -0.46
N HIS A 10 7.59 22.07 -0.88
CA HIS A 10 7.50 22.23 -1.95
C HIS A 10 7.41 22.34 -2.76
N ASN A 11 7.21 22.39 -3.14
CA ASN A 11 7.17 22.45 -4.11
C ASN A 11 7.03 22.46 -5.03
N SER A 12 7.28 22.04 -5.23
CA SER A 12 7.24 22.00 -6.52
C SER A 12 5.96 21.96 -7.11
N SER A 13 5.77 22.61 -7.96
CA SER A 13 4.62 22.80 -8.49
C SER A 13 4.12 21.74 -9.31
N ASN A 14 4.79 21.21 -10.16
CA ASN A 14 4.24 20.20 -10.96
C ASN A 14 4.30 18.97 -10.17
N ASP A 15 3.41 18.20 -10.16
CA ASP A 15 3.37 17.02 -9.46
C ASP A 15 4.12 15.95 -10.08
N SER A 16 5.39 16.05 -10.03
CA SER A 16 6.17 15.00 -10.59
C SER A 16 6.33 13.86 -9.61
N HIS A 17 5.89 13.98 -8.38
CA HIS A 17 6.05 12.89 -7.44
C HIS A 17 4.96 11.85 -7.65
N ILE A 18 5.29 10.62 -7.36
CA ILE A 18 4.41 9.48 -7.47
C ILE A 18 3.45 9.48 -6.30
N LYS A 19 2.19 9.22 -6.59
CA LYS A 19 1.19 9.11 -5.55
C LYS A 19 0.82 7.64 -5.40
N TRP A 20 0.48 7.25 -4.18
CA TRP A 20 0.16 5.87 -3.85
C TRP A 20 -1.26 5.77 -3.33
N GLU A 21 -1.88 4.64 -3.56
CA GLU A 21 -3.14 4.33 -2.90
C GLU A 21 -2.95 3.03 -2.12
N TYR A 22 -3.72 2.88 -1.06
CA TYR A 22 -3.53 1.79 -0.11
C TYR A 22 -4.83 1.05 0.10
N LYS A 23 -4.71 -0.24 0.45
CA LYS A 23 -5.86 -1.09 0.71
C LYS A 23 -5.49 -2.03 1.84
N GLU A 24 -6.43 -2.24 2.76
CA GLU A 24 -6.29 -3.20 3.84
C GLU A 24 -7.28 -4.32 3.61
N ILE A 25 -6.84 -5.56 3.75
CA ILE A 25 -7.76 -6.68 3.71
C ILE A 25 -7.42 -7.66 4.81
N ILE A 26 -8.42 -8.42 5.24
CA ILE A 26 -8.22 -9.50 6.19
C ILE A 26 -8.08 -10.78 5.39
N ILE A 27 -6.97 -11.51 5.60
CA ILE A 27 -6.76 -12.76 4.92
C ILE A 27 -6.76 -13.89 5.95
N SER A 28 -7.19 -15.05 5.50
CA SER A 28 -7.27 -16.19 6.37
C SER A 28 -5.88 -16.62 6.83
N THR A 29 -5.74 -16.98 8.11
CA THR A 29 -4.48 -17.48 8.61
C THR A 29 -4.41 -18.98 8.54
N ILE A 30 -5.49 -19.65 8.14
CA ILE A 30 -5.54 -21.10 8.09
C ILE A 30 -5.81 -21.65 6.70
N ASN A 31 -6.28 -20.82 5.78
CA ASN A 31 -6.54 -21.24 4.41
C ASN A 31 -5.47 -20.68 3.47
N ASP A 32 -5.39 -21.31 2.30
CA ASP A 32 -4.45 -20.86 1.29
C ASP A 32 -5.01 -19.63 0.59
N ASN A 33 -4.28 -18.52 0.65
CA ASN A 33 -4.71 -17.27 0.07
C ASN A 33 -4.02 -16.93 -1.25
N THR A 34 -3.36 -17.92 -1.84
CA THR A 34 -2.54 -17.66 -3.03
C THR A 34 -3.34 -17.05 -4.16
N ASN A 35 -4.51 -17.59 -4.46
CA ASN A 35 -5.31 -17.08 -5.58
C ASN A 35 -5.73 -15.63 -5.35
N GLU A 36 -6.09 -15.32 -4.12
CA GLU A 36 -6.52 -13.98 -3.76
C GLU A 36 -5.36 -13.01 -3.87
N LEU A 37 -4.20 -13.40 -3.38
CA LEU A 37 -3.02 -12.56 -3.44
C LEU A 37 -2.58 -12.32 -4.87
N ASN A 38 -2.65 -13.37 -5.70
CA ASN A 38 -2.30 -13.23 -7.10
C ASN A 38 -3.28 -12.32 -7.85
N ALA A 39 -4.56 -12.38 -7.51
CA ALA A 39 -5.54 -11.49 -8.11
C ALA A 39 -5.24 -10.04 -7.79
N LEU A 40 -4.82 -9.76 -6.56
CA LEU A 40 -4.44 -8.41 -6.18
C LEU A 40 -3.20 -7.96 -6.94
N GLY A 41 -2.24 -8.85 -7.09
CA GLY A 41 -1.03 -8.55 -7.84
C GLY A 41 -1.32 -8.23 -9.29
N GLU A 42 -2.28 -8.94 -9.91
CA GLU A 42 -2.69 -8.67 -11.28
C GLU A 42 -3.26 -7.27 -11.42
N GLN A 43 -3.80 -6.72 -10.35
CA GLN A 43 -4.35 -5.37 -10.36
C GLN A 43 -3.30 -4.34 -9.96
N GLY A 44 -2.06 -4.76 -9.79
CA GLY A 44 -0.98 -3.84 -9.48
C GLY A 44 -0.74 -3.64 -7.99
N TRP A 45 -1.44 -4.39 -7.13
CA TRP A 45 -1.27 -4.24 -5.70
C TRP A 45 -0.04 -5.00 -5.21
N GLU A 46 0.68 -4.39 -4.30
CA GLU A 46 1.86 -4.98 -3.70
C GLU A 46 1.69 -4.97 -2.18
N MET A 47 1.89 -6.12 -1.53
CA MET A 47 1.77 -6.17 -0.08
C MET A 47 2.94 -5.43 0.55
N CYS A 48 2.64 -4.50 1.44
CA CYS A 48 3.67 -3.73 2.10
C CYS A 48 3.63 -3.91 3.62
N GLY A 49 2.68 -4.66 4.15
CA GLY A 49 2.65 -4.95 5.57
C GLY A 49 1.72 -6.09 5.88
N TYR A 50 1.96 -6.80 6.97
CA TYR A 50 1.13 -7.93 7.37
C TYR A 50 1.21 -8.10 8.87
N ASP A 51 0.04 -8.23 9.52
CA ASP A 51 -0.02 -8.50 10.94
C ASP A 51 -0.61 -9.89 11.13
N ALA A 52 0.24 -10.84 11.46
CA ALA A 52 -0.18 -12.23 11.57
C ALA A 52 -1.13 -12.47 12.73
N ARG A 53 -1.11 -11.60 13.73
CA ARG A 53 -2.01 -11.78 14.89
C ARG A 53 -3.46 -11.60 14.50
N TYR A 54 -3.72 -10.70 13.57
CA TYR A 54 -5.08 -10.38 13.19
C TYR A 54 -5.39 -10.76 11.75
N GLY A 55 -4.40 -11.24 11.01
CA GLY A 55 -4.59 -11.59 9.62
C GLY A 55 -4.86 -10.39 8.72
N VAL A 56 -4.32 -9.25 9.07
CA VAL A 56 -4.52 -8.03 8.29
C VAL A 56 -3.33 -7.81 7.38
N ALA A 57 -3.60 -7.63 6.09
CA ALA A 57 -2.57 -7.33 5.12
C ALA A 57 -2.82 -5.97 4.50
N VAL A 58 -1.76 -5.22 4.32
CA VAL A 58 -1.83 -3.89 3.74
C VAL A 58 -1.13 -3.91 2.39
N PHE A 59 -1.78 -3.35 1.39
CA PHE A 59 -1.27 -3.31 0.02
C PHE A 59 -1.19 -1.87 -0.44
N LYS A 60 -0.29 -1.64 -1.38
CA LYS A 60 -0.18 -0.33 -2.01
C LYS A 60 -0.04 -0.50 -3.50
N ARG A 61 -0.37 0.51 -4.23
CA ARG A 61 -0.08 0.56 -5.66
C ARG A 61 -0.03 2.02 -6.10
N ILE A 62 0.60 2.24 -7.22
CA ILE A 62 0.70 3.59 -7.77
C ILE A 62 -0.69 4.05 -8.18
N LYS A 63 -1.04 5.24 -7.73
CA LYS A 63 -2.33 5.82 -8.05
C LYS A 63 -2.22 6.49 -9.42
N ARG A 64 -3.12 6.17 -10.30
CA ARG A 64 -3.10 6.72 -11.65
C ARG A 64 -4.20 7.71 -11.93
#